data_a12a4f09cdd70b4660fc37622e727f11
#
_entry.id   a12a4f09cdd70b4660fc37622e727f11
#
_cell.length_a   1.000
_cell.length_b   1.000
_cell.length_c   1.000
_cell.angle_alpha   90.00
_cell.angle_beta   90.00
_cell.angle_gamma   90.00
#
_symmetry.space_group_name_H-M   'P 1'
#
loop_
_entity.id
_entity.type
_entity.pdbx_description
1 polymer ?
#
loop_
_entity_poly.entity_id
_entity_poly.type
_entity_poly.pdbx_seq_one_letter_code
_entity_poly.pdbx_strand_id
1 'polypeptide(L)'
;QVSLEEYFKTLARYGRIVHLATHYIPGDPDQGAPGYLFWDYDPAKGNISKSKGILTLNEIYEMDLHADLVVLNACAPFREMDDKPDDPVSPAHLFLKAGAKNTISTLWNICDRGAETFMIDFYRCILAGRSFSESLRDVKLRLISKPATSLPTIWAPYVLTCR
;
A
#
# COMPACT_ATOMS: atom_id res chain seq x y z
N GLN A 1 -11.98 23.65 -1.09
CA GLN A 1 -10.71 23.02 -0.73
C GLN A 1 -10.86 21.55 -1.05
N VAL A 2 -10.01 21.03 -1.94
CA VAL A 2 -10.01 19.61 -2.33
C VAL A 2 -9.36 18.83 -1.19
N SER A 3 -9.92 17.70 -0.77
CA SER A 3 -9.33 16.84 0.24
C SER A 3 -8.06 16.15 -0.28
N LEU A 4 -7.15 15.73 0.60
CA LEU A 4 -5.96 14.95 0.20
C LEU A 4 -6.35 13.64 -0.49
N GLU A 5 -7.47 13.05 -0.09
CA GLU A 5 -8.02 11.84 -0.72
C GLU A 5 -8.45 12.09 -2.16
N GLU A 6 -9.23 13.15 -2.44
CA GLU A 6 -9.62 13.51 -3.81
C GLU A 6 -8.43 13.91 -4.67
N TYR A 7 -7.46 14.62 -4.08
CA TYR A 7 -6.20 14.93 -4.73
C TYR A 7 -5.42 13.66 -5.09
N PHE A 8 -5.35 12.70 -4.18
CA PHE A 8 -4.76 11.39 -4.44
C PHE A 8 -5.47 10.66 -5.59
N LYS A 9 -6.80 10.56 -5.57
CA LYS A 9 -7.59 9.90 -6.64
C LYS A 9 -7.28 10.51 -8.02
N THR A 10 -7.17 11.83 -8.07
CA THR A 10 -6.85 12.56 -9.31
C THR A 10 -5.43 12.23 -9.80
N LEU A 11 -4.43 12.27 -8.93
CA LEU A 11 -3.04 12.00 -9.30
C LEU A 11 -2.77 10.52 -9.60
N ALA A 12 -3.39 9.62 -8.84
CA ALA A 12 -3.20 8.19 -8.98
C ALA A 12 -3.64 7.68 -10.36
N ARG A 13 -4.63 8.32 -10.98
CA ARG A 13 -5.09 8.00 -12.34
C ARG A 13 -3.96 8.08 -13.38
N TYR A 14 -3.05 9.04 -13.22
CA TYR A 14 -1.97 9.30 -14.17
C TYR A 14 -0.60 8.80 -13.70
N GLY A 15 -0.52 8.34 -12.47
CA GLY A 15 0.73 7.85 -11.87
C GLY A 15 1.13 6.50 -12.44
N ARG A 16 2.35 6.37 -12.94
CA ARG A 16 2.88 5.07 -13.35
C ARG A 16 3.24 4.18 -12.17
N ILE A 17 3.70 4.79 -11.07
CA ILE A 17 3.90 4.13 -9.78
C ILE A 17 3.13 4.92 -8.74
N VAL A 18 2.24 4.25 -8.03
CA VAL A 18 1.46 4.80 -6.94
C VAL A 18 1.91 4.14 -5.64
N HIS A 19 2.34 4.95 -4.66
CA HIS A 19 2.80 4.42 -3.37
C HIS A 19 1.95 4.99 -2.24
N LEU A 20 1.22 4.11 -1.57
CA LEU A 20 0.44 4.39 -0.37
C LEU A 20 1.24 3.98 0.86
N ALA A 21 1.81 4.98 1.56
CA ALA A 21 2.46 4.81 2.86
C ALA A 21 1.59 5.49 3.92
N THR A 22 0.61 4.79 4.43
CA THR A 22 -0.40 5.30 5.37
C THR A 22 -0.94 4.20 6.27
N HIS A 23 -1.98 4.49 7.04
CA HIS A 23 -2.65 3.51 7.89
C HIS A 23 -3.88 2.94 7.17
N TYR A 24 -4.07 1.63 7.32
CA TYR A 24 -5.32 0.98 6.99
C TYR A 24 -6.22 0.97 8.22
N ILE A 25 -7.48 1.36 8.04
CA ILE A 25 -8.50 1.32 9.08
C ILE A 25 -9.42 0.13 8.77
N PRO A 26 -9.50 -0.87 9.64
CA PRO A 26 -10.46 -1.94 9.49
C PRO A 26 -11.89 -1.37 9.61
N GLY A 27 -12.83 -1.96 8.90
CA GLY A 27 -14.23 -1.58 9.02
C GLY A 27 -14.78 -1.89 10.40
N ASP A 28 -15.56 -0.97 10.92
CA ASP A 28 -16.23 -1.09 12.21
C ASP A 28 -17.64 -0.51 12.08
N PRO A 29 -18.68 -1.15 12.66
CA PRO A 29 -20.05 -0.64 12.60
C PRO A 29 -20.19 0.82 13.08
N ASP A 30 -19.34 1.25 14.03
CA ASP A 30 -19.37 2.57 14.62
C ASP A 30 -18.38 3.55 13.94
N GLN A 31 -17.32 3.05 13.28
CA GLN A 31 -16.26 3.85 12.66
C GLN A 31 -16.37 3.94 11.13
N GLY A 32 -17.22 3.13 10.50
CA GLY A 32 -17.49 3.18 9.08
C GLY A 32 -16.77 2.10 8.25
N ALA A 33 -16.74 2.29 6.94
CA ALA A 33 -16.19 1.33 5.99
C ALA A 33 -14.67 1.21 6.11
N PRO A 34 -14.10 0.00 5.83
CA PRO A 34 -12.66 -0.20 5.81
C PRO A 34 -12.00 0.60 4.68
N GLY A 35 -10.76 1.06 4.92
CA GLY A 35 -10.03 1.83 3.92
C GLY A 35 -8.70 2.38 4.37
N TYR A 36 -8.08 3.18 3.52
CA TYR A 36 -6.81 3.84 3.78
C TYR A 36 -7.03 5.26 4.30
N LEU A 37 -6.34 5.61 5.39
CA LEU A 37 -6.50 6.90 6.04
C LEU A 37 -5.67 7.98 5.37
N PHE A 38 -6.33 9.08 4.98
CA PHE A 38 -5.70 10.32 4.55
C PHE A 38 -5.92 11.40 5.61
N TRP A 39 -4.82 12.02 6.06
CA TRP A 39 -4.86 13.08 7.05
C TRP A 39 -4.73 14.44 6.35
N ASP A 40 -5.71 15.31 6.55
CA ASP A 40 -5.59 16.70 6.12
C ASP A 40 -4.84 17.51 7.19
N TYR A 41 -3.76 18.14 6.78
CA TYR A 41 -3.08 19.14 7.62
C TYR A 41 -3.71 20.50 7.39
N ASP A 42 -4.21 21.14 8.46
CA ASP A 42 -4.70 22.51 8.43
C ASP A 42 -3.56 23.47 8.91
N PRO A 43 -2.86 24.14 7.99
CA PRO A 43 -1.75 25.02 8.36
C PRO A 43 -2.21 26.23 9.18
N ALA A 44 -3.47 26.64 9.07
CA ALA A 44 -4.01 27.77 9.83
C ALA A 44 -4.23 27.42 11.31
N LYS A 45 -4.46 26.15 11.61
CA LYS A 45 -4.68 25.65 12.98
C LYS A 45 -3.45 24.97 13.56
N GLY A 46 -2.43 24.72 12.75
CA GLY A 46 -1.21 24.00 13.17
C GLY A 46 -1.48 22.58 13.64
N ASN A 47 -2.61 21.99 13.26
CA ASN A 47 -2.99 20.65 13.67
C ASN A 47 -3.44 19.81 12.48
N ILE A 48 -3.42 18.50 12.68
CA ILE A 48 -3.97 17.54 11.73
C ILE A 48 -5.48 17.53 11.91
N SER A 49 -6.21 18.00 10.90
CA SER A 49 -7.66 17.86 10.87
C SER A 49 -8.00 16.38 10.67
N LYS A 50 -8.79 15.82 11.55
CA LYS A 50 -9.46 14.53 11.35
C LYS A 50 -10.62 14.70 10.35
N SER A 51 -10.42 15.44 9.27
CA SER A 51 -11.38 15.41 8.18
C SER A 51 -11.33 14.02 7.57
N LYS A 52 -12.47 13.48 7.29
CA LYS A 52 -12.79 12.09 6.98
C LYS A 52 -12.22 11.58 5.64
N GLY A 53 -10.92 11.74 5.43
CA GLY A 53 -10.27 11.18 4.26
C GLY A 53 -9.96 9.69 4.47
N ILE A 54 -10.95 8.84 4.35
CA ILE A 54 -10.75 7.40 4.25
C ILE A 54 -11.06 7.01 2.82
N LEU A 55 -10.03 6.60 2.09
CA LEU A 55 -10.20 5.96 0.79
C LEU A 55 -10.73 4.56 1.02
N THR A 56 -12.03 4.38 0.86
CA THR A 56 -12.71 3.12 1.12
C THR A 56 -12.41 2.07 0.05
N LEU A 57 -12.63 0.80 0.37
CA LEU A 57 -12.44 -0.30 -0.58
C LEU A 57 -13.37 -0.18 -1.80
N ASN A 58 -14.60 0.33 -1.61
CA ASN A 58 -15.53 0.57 -2.72
C ASN A 58 -15.02 1.68 -3.65
N GLU A 59 -14.49 2.75 -3.09
CA GLU A 59 -13.91 3.83 -3.90
C GLU A 59 -12.68 3.38 -4.67
N ILE A 60 -11.82 2.53 -4.08
CA ILE A 60 -10.70 1.91 -4.78
C ILE A 60 -11.20 1.09 -5.98
N TYR A 61 -12.26 0.30 -5.79
CA TYR A 61 -12.85 -0.49 -6.87
C TYR A 61 -13.36 0.35 -8.04
N GLU A 62 -13.86 1.55 -7.76
CA GLU A 62 -14.39 2.49 -8.75
C GLU A 62 -13.30 3.37 -9.42
N MET A 63 -12.05 3.31 -8.94
CA MET A 63 -10.95 4.05 -9.55
C MET A 63 -10.65 3.54 -10.97
N ASP A 64 -10.14 4.44 -11.81
CA ASP A 64 -9.63 4.14 -13.16
C ASP A 64 -8.12 4.44 -13.18
N LEU A 65 -7.32 3.41 -12.94
CA LEU A 65 -5.87 3.51 -12.80
C LEU A 65 -5.15 3.04 -14.06
N HIS A 66 -4.06 3.72 -14.40
CA HIS A 66 -3.14 3.31 -15.45
C HIS A 66 -1.74 2.99 -14.90
N ALA A 67 -1.67 2.64 -13.63
CA ALA A 67 -0.42 2.40 -12.92
C ALA A 67 0.25 1.08 -13.36
N ASP A 68 1.56 1.13 -13.57
CA ASP A 68 2.37 -0.07 -13.75
C ASP A 68 2.57 -0.81 -12.42
N LEU A 69 2.58 -0.06 -11.30
CA LEU A 69 2.74 -0.59 -9.95
C LEU A 69 1.98 0.23 -8.92
N VAL A 70 1.26 -0.43 -8.04
CA VAL A 70 0.74 0.15 -6.78
C VAL A 70 1.46 -0.51 -5.60
N VAL A 71 2.08 0.27 -4.73
CA VAL A 71 2.73 -0.19 -3.51
C VAL A 71 1.87 0.16 -2.32
N LEU A 72 1.45 -0.85 -1.57
CA LEU A 72 0.63 -0.72 -0.37
C LEU A 72 1.50 -0.96 0.85
N ASN A 73 2.15 0.10 1.31
CA ASN A 73 2.97 0.09 2.52
C ASN A 73 2.13 0.56 3.72
N ALA A 74 0.98 -0.07 3.89
CA ALA A 74 0.05 0.15 4.98
C ALA A 74 -0.17 -1.19 5.69
N CYS A 75 -0.24 -1.13 7.00
CA CYS A 75 -0.52 -2.30 7.82
C CYS A 75 -1.98 -2.74 7.62
N ALA A 76 -2.25 -3.40 6.50
CA ALA A 76 -3.50 -4.12 6.30
C ALA A 76 -3.17 -5.61 6.45
N PRO A 77 -3.39 -6.22 7.61
CA PRO A 77 -3.21 -7.65 7.74
C PRO A 77 -4.18 -8.33 6.77
N PHE A 78 -3.64 -9.12 5.87
CA PHE A 78 -4.39 -10.00 4.97
C PHE A 78 -5.44 -10.85 5.71
N ARG A 79 -5.30 -10.96 7.03
CA ARG A 79 -6.13 -11.78 7.93
C ARG A 79 -7.37 -11.11 8.50
N GLU A 80 -7.48 -9.79 8.51
CA GLU A 80 -8.64 -9.12 9.13
C GLU A 80 -9.88 -9.01 8.22
N MET A 81 -9.78 -9.51 6.98
CA MET A 81 -10.93 -9.57 6.06
C MET A 81 -11.68 -10.92 6.14
N ASP A 82 -11.36 -11.77 7.09
CA ASP A 82 -11.63 -13.21 7.06
C ASP A 82 -12.76 -13.67 7.98
N ASP A 83 -13.85 -12.94 8.10
CA ASP A 83 -15.07 -13.49 8.72
C ASP A 83 -16.13 -13.96 7.71
N LYS A 84 -15.82 -13.92 6.41
CA LYS A 84 -16.66 -14.52 5.37
C LYS A 84 -15.81 -15.37 4.43
N PRO A 85 -15.96 -16.70 4.46
CA PRO A 85 -15.13 -17.62 3.68
C PRO A 85 -15.30 -17.53 2.17
N ASP A 86 -16.24 -16.75 1.65
CA ASP A 86 -16.65 -16.86 0.26
C ASP A 86 -16.05 -15.82 -0.71
N ASP A 87 -15.38 -14.75 -0.26
CA ASP A 87 -14.63 -13.85 -1.17
C ASP A 87 -13.63 -12.94 -0.42
N PRO A 88 -12.40 -13.37 -0.14
CA PRO A 88 -11.38 -12.51 0.45
C PRO A 88 -10.82 -11.54 -0.60
N VAL A 89 -11.54 -10.45 -0.88
CA VAL A 89 -11.06 -9.42 -1.77
C VAL A 89 -10.03 -8.56 -1.04
N SER A 90 -8.76 -8.93 -1.13
CA SER A 90 -7.70 -8.11 -0.56
C SER A 90 -7.62 -6.75 -1.25
N PRO A 91 -7.21 -5.68 -0.53
CA PRO A 91 -7.00 -4.36 -1.15
C PRO A 91 -6.09 -4.39 -2.37
N ALA A 92 -5.08 -5.28 -2.39
CA ALA A 92 -4.21 -5.47 -3.54
C ALA A 92 -4.98 -5.88 -4.80
N HIS A 93 -5.95 -6.78 -4.68
CA HIS A 93 -6.79 -7.20 -5.81
C HIS A 93 -7.73 -6.08 -6.28
N LEU A 94 -8.22 -5.23 -5.37
CA LEU A 94 -9.05 -4.08 -5.77
C LEU A 94 -8.27 -3.09 -6.64
N PHE A 95 -7.01 -2.79 -6.28
CA PHE A 95 -6.16 -1.95 -7.11
C PHE A 95 -5.86 -2.57 -8.48
N LEU A 96 -5.69 -3.90 -8.57
CA LEU A 96 -5.56 -4.58 -9.87
C LEU A 96 -6.85 -4.47 -10.69
N LYS A 97 -8.01 -4.62 -10.06
CA LYS A 97 -9.32 -4.42 -10.73
C LYS A 97 -9.50 -2.96 -11.19
N ALA A 98 -9.06 -2.01 -10.39
CA ALA A 98 -9.07 -0.59 -10.73
C ALA A 98 -8.14 -0.21 -11.89
N GLY A 99 -7.30 -1.15 -12.39
CA GLY A 99 -6.47 -0.94 -13.59
C GLY A 99 -4.96 -0.97 -13.35
N ALA A 100 -4.49 -1.15 -12.13
CA ALA A 100 -3.07 -1.38 -11.87
C ALA A 100 -2.61 -2.70 -12.50
N LYS A 101 -1.39 -2.73 -13.06
CA LYS A 101 -0.82 -3.96 -13.66
C LYS A 101 -0.22 -4.87 -12.59
N ASN A 102 0.35 -4.26 -11.55
CA ASN A 102 1.01 -4.96 -10.46
C ASN A 102 0.70 -4.26 -9.14
N THR A 103 0.66 -5.04 -8.04
CA THR A 103 0.61 -4.51 -6.68
C THR A 103 1.69 -5.15 -5.83
N ILE A 104 2.29 -4.37 -4.92
CA ILE A 104 3.07 -4.88 -3.81
C ILE A 104 2.31 -4.59 -2.53
N SER A 105 2.07 -5.62 -1.74
CA SER A 105 1.41 -5.52 -0.44
C SER A 105 2.18 -6.30 0.61
N THR A 106 1.77 -6.18 1.86
CA THR A 106 2.39 -6.88 2.99
C THR A 106 1.40 -7.85 3.62
N LEU A 107 1.88 -9.04 4.00
CA LEU A 107 1.07 -10.09 4.62
C LEU A 107 0.82 -9.84 6.12
N TRP A 108 1.63 -9.00 6.75
CA TRP A 108 1.52 -8.60 8.16
C TRP A 108 2.19 -7.24 8.39
N ASN A 109 1.98 -6.71 9.58
CA ASN A 109 2.50 -5.40 9.98
C ASN A 109 4.03 -5.40 10.03
N ILE A 110 4.64 -4.40 9.43
CA ILE A 110 6.09 -4.20 9.40
C ILE A 110 6.41 -2.92 10.18
N CYS A 111 7.53 -2.93 10.90
CA CYS A 111 8.02 -1.71 11.52
C CYS A 111 8.49 -0.71 10.46
N ASP A 112 8.25 0.58 10.68
CA ASP A 112 8.53 1.67 9.72
C ASP A 112 9.97 1.65 9.20
N ARG A 113 10.95 1.41 10.09
CA ARG A 113 12.37 1.34 9.71
C ARG A 113 12.69 0.17 8.78
N GLY A 114 12.02 -0.96 8.97
CA GLY A 114 12.15 -2.13 8.08
C GLY A 114 11.55 -1.84 6.71
N ALA A 115 10.38 -1.22 6.70
CA ALA A 115 9.69 -0.80 5.49
C ALA A 115 10.51 0.22 4.68
N GLU A 116 11.04 1.24 5.32
CA GLU A 116 11.90 2.25 4.71
C GLU A 116 13.11 1.60 4.02
N THR A 117 13.87 0.76 4.75
CA THR A 117 15.05 0.07 4.23
C THR A 117 14.72 -0.78 3.01
N PHE A 118 13.63 -1.54 3.08
CA PHE A 118 13.16 -2.39 1.99
C PHE A 118 12.81 -1.56 0.76
N MET A 119 12.00 -0.51 0.92
CA MET A 119 11.50 0.31 -0.18
C MET A 119 12.60 1.11 -0.86
N ILE A 120 13.55 1.65 -0.11
CA ILE A 120 14.72 2.33 -0.70
C ILE A 120 15.49 1.39 -1.64
N ASP A 121 15.80 0.18 -1.18
CA ASP A 121 16.52 -0.80 -2.01
C ASP A 121 15.68 -1.29 -3.18
N PHE A 122 14.37 -1.45 -3.00
CA PHE A 122 13.45 -1.84 -4.06
C PHE A 122 13.42 -0.80 -5.19
N TYR A 123 13.23 0.47 -4.86
CA TYR A 123 13.22 1.53 -5.86
C TYR A 123 14.59 1.73 -6.53
N ARG A 124 15.68 1.53 -5.82
CA ARG A 124 17.03 1.53 -6.44
C ARG A 124 17.17 0.46 -7.52
N CYS A 125 16.65 -0.74 -7.28
CA CYS A 125 16.65 -1.80 -8.28
C CYS A 125 15.81 -1.44 -9.51
N ILE A 126 14.63 -0.86 -9.31
CA ILE A 126 13.76 -0.39 -10.40
C ILE A 126 14.44 0.70 -11.22
N LEU A 127 15.04 1.69 -10.56
CA LEU A 127 15.78 2.78 -11.22
C LEU A 127 17.02 2.27 -12.00
N ALA A 128 17.57 1.11 -11.60
CA ALA A 128 18.62 0.42 -12.32
C ALA A 128 18.10 -0.43 -13.51
N GLY A 129 16.79 -0.33 -13.81
CA GLY A 129 16.17 -1.02 -14.95
C GLY A 129 15.73 -2.47 -14.70
N ARG A 130 15.72 -2.92 -13.43
CA ARG A 130 15.19 -4.24 -13.08
C ARG A 130 13.68 -4.28 -13.15
N SER A 131 13.11 -5.43 -13.50
CA SER A 131 11.67 -5.66 -13.37
C SER A 131 11.23 -5.64 -11.89
N PHE A 132 9.93 -5.48 -11.64
CA PHE A 132 9.40 -5.47 -10.26
C PHE A 132 9.66 -6.80 -9.53
N SER A 133 9.53 -7.93 -10.22
CA SER A 133 9.78 -9.26 -9.66
C SER A 133 11.26 -9.49 -9.34
N GLU A 134 12.16 -9.11 -10.24
CA GLU A 134 13.61 -9.17 -10.00
C GLU A 134 14.01 -8.25 -8.86
N SER A 135 13.49 -7.01 -8.83
CA SER A 135 13.74 -6.05 -7.75
C SER A 135 13.31 -6.60 -6.39
N LEU A 136 12.10 -7.15 -6.32
CA LEU A 136 11.58 -7.77 -5.09
C LEU A 136 12.47 -8.93 -4.63
N ARG A 137 12.84 -9.82 -5.54
CA ARG A 137 13.71 -10.96 -5.26
C ARG A 137 15.09 -10.50 -4.78
N ASP A 138 15.73 -9.58 -5.49
CA ASP A 138 17.09 -9.11 -5.20
C ASP A 138 17.16 -8.44 -3.82
N VAL A 139 16.15 -7.63 -3.48
CA VAL A 139 16.07 -7.01 -2.14
C VAL A 139 15.90 -8.06 -1.06
N LYS A 140 15.00 -9.03 -1.24
CA LYS A 140 14.82 -10.13 -0.27
C LYS A 140 16.12 -10.90 -0.05
N LEU A 141 16.81 -11.28 -1.10
CA LEU A 141 18.08 -12.03 -1.00
C LEU A 141 19.16 -11.19 -0.30
N ARG A 142 19.22 -9.88 -0.57
CA ARG A 142 20.16 -8.96 0.08
C ARG A 142 19.88 -8.82 1.59
N LEU A 143 18.61 -8.75 1.98
CA LEU A 143 18.23 -8.67 3.39
C LEU A 143 18.51 -9.99 4.12
N ILE A 144 18.22 -11.13 3.51
CA ILE A 144 18.52 -12.47 4.06
C ILE A 144 20.03 -12.65 4.31
N SER A 145 20.88 -12.14 3.41
CA SER A 145 22.33 -12.30 3.51
C SER A 145 22.99 -11.50 4.64
N LYS A 146 22.29 -10.54 5.26
CA LYS A 146 22.81 -9.67 6.31
C LYS A 146 22.25 -10.10 7.67
N PRO A 147 23.10 -10.44 8.67
CA PRO A 147 22.62 -10.88 9.99
C PRO A 147 21.60 -9.95 10.65
N ALA A 148 21.79 -8.62 10.50
CA ALA A 148 20.90 -7.62 11.10
C ALA A 148 19.49 -7.58 10.49
N THR A 149 19.29 -8.12 9.28
CA THR A 149 18.01 -8.05 8.55
C THR A 149 17.53 -9.43 8.07
N SER A 150 18.22 -10.51 8.44
CA SER A 150 17.92 -11.89 8.00
C SER A 150 16.61 -12.45 8.56
N LEU A 151 16.04 -11.82 9.59
CA LEU A 151 14.78 -12.27 10.17
C LEU A 151 13.63 -12.19 9.14
N PRO A 152 12.85 -13.26 8.95
CA PRO A 152 11.75 -13.30 7.98
C PRO A 152 10.72 -12.18 8.19
N THR A 153 10.55 -11.69 9.40
CA THR A 153 9.65 -10.58 9.71
C THR A 153 9.98 -9.28 8.96
N ILE A 154 11.21 -9.13 8.46
CA ILE A 154 11.68 -7.92 7.78
C ILE A 154 11.46 -8.02 6.26
N TRP A 155 11.73 -9.17 5.64
CA TRP A 155 11.74 -9.32 4.18
C TRP A 155 10.61 -10.19 3.62
N ALA A 156 10.10 -11.14 4.41
CA ALA A 156 9.12 -12.10 3.91
C ALA A 156 7.72 -11.51 3.65
N PRO A 157 7.24 -10.47 4.38
CA PRO A 157 5.86 -9.99 4.22
C PRO A 157 5.55 -9.46 2.83
N TYR A 158 6.50 -8.95 2.08
CA TYR A 158 6.23 -8.34 0.77
C TYR A 158 5.85 -9.35 -0.29
N VAL A 159 4.71 -9.14 -0.92
CA VAL A 159 4.19 -9.98 -2.02
C VAL A 159 3.89 -9.11 -3.23
N LEU A 160 4.34 -9.57 -4.39
CA LEU A 160 3.98 -9.01 -5.69
C LEU A 160 2.81 -9.80 -6.26
N THR A 161 1.72 -9.13 -6.57
CA THR A 161 0.57 -9.69 -7.28
C THR A 161 0.44 -9.01 -8.63
N CYS A 162 0.27 -9.78 -9.69
CA CYS A 162 0.13 -9.31 -11.06
C CYS A 162 -1.29 -9.58 -11.56
N ARG A 163 -1.73 -8.75 -12.51
CA ARG A 163 -2.99 -8.95 -13.23
C ARG A 163 -2.87 -10.06 -14.26
#